data_e1eb8560ba6b51d2d415ac74571909a3
#
_entry.id   e1eb8560ba6b51d2d415ac74571909a3
#
_cell.length_a   1.000
_cell.length_b   1.000
_cell.length_c   1.000
_cell.angle_alpha   90.00
_cell.angle_beta   90.00
_cell.angle_gamma   90.00
#
_symmetry.space_group_name_H-M   'P 1'
#
loop_
_entity.id
_entity.type
_entity.pdbx_description
1 polymer ?
#
loop_
_entity_poly.entity_id
_entity_poly.type
_entity_poly.pdbx_seq_one_letter_code
_entity_poly.pdbx_strand_id
1 'polypeptide(L)'
;MPKKLCRMLKEYIRKHKISVGIVFVTKSGRPIDRSNIWADMKKLCEDANVSKNKVFPHNLRHLFARTYYSLEKDIVRLADILGHSSVETTRIYTMETGEIHLMQIEKMHLLRC
;
A
#
# COMPACT_ATOMS: atom_id res chain seq x y z
N MET A 1 10.84 7.43 -0.97
CA MET A 1 10.40 6.53 -2.07
C MET A 1 11.49 5.49 -2.32
N PRO A 2 11.14 4.19 -2.51
CA PRO A 2 12.13 3.14 -2.75
C PRO A 2 12.98 3.38 -4.00
N LYS A 3 14.28 3.09 -3.92
CA LYS A 3 15.22 3.31 -5.04
C LYS A 3 14.81 2.59 -6.33
N LYS A 4 14.27 1.37 -6.20
CA LYS A 4 13.77 0.60 -7.34
C LYS A 4 12.62 1.33 -8.06
N LEU A 5 11.67 1.86 -7.29
CA LEU A 5 10.54 2.61 -7.84
C LEU A 5 11.00 3.90 -8.53
N CYS A 6 11.96 4.63 -7.92
CA CYS A 6 12.55 5.82 -8.55
C CYS A 6 13.17 5.50 -9.92
N ARG A 7 13.89 4.39 -10.00
CA ARG A 7 14.51 3.94 -11.26
C ARG A 7 13.44 3.63 -12.30
N MET A 8 12.42 2.86 -11.94
CA MET A 8 11.31 2.51 -12.84
C MET A 8 10.59 3.75 -13.37
N LEU A 9 10.32 4.73 -12.51
CA LEU A 9 9.68 5.99 -12.93
C LEU A 9 10.57 6.80 -13.88
N LYS A 10 11.87 6.88 -13.62
CA LYS A 10 12.82 7.55 -14.52
C LYS A 10 12.89 6.87 -15.90
N GLU A 11 12.90 5.55 -15.93
CA GLU A 11 12.86 4.77 -17.17
C GLU A 11 11.55 5.00 -17.93
N TYR A 12 10.43 5.01 -17.24
CA TYR A 12 9.11 5.33 -17.81
C TYR A 12 9.10 6.71 -18.45
N ILE A 13 9.53 7.74 -17.69
CA ILE A 13 9.60 9.14 -18.17
C ILE A 13 10.46 9.24 -19.41
N ARG A 14 11.63 8.61 -19.42
CA ARG A 14 12.55 8.61 -20.57
C ARG A 14 11.93 7.90 -21.78
N LYS A 15 11.35 6.72 -21.57
CA LYS A 15 10.71 5.93 -22.64
C LYS A 15 9.57 6.67 -23.33
N HIS A 16 8.77 7.40 -22.56
CA HIS A 16 7.64 8.17 -23.08
C HIS A 16 7.98 9.63 -23.43
N LYS A 17 9.26 10.00 -23.36
CA LYS A 17 9.78 11.33 -23.73
C LYS A 17 9.07 12.47 -23.00
N ILE A 18 8.78 12.28 -21.71
CA ILE A 18 8.10 13.27 -20.87
C ILE A 18 9.15 14.23 -20.32
N SER A 19 9.07 15.50 -20.71
CA SER A 19 9.98 16.55 -20.23
C SER A 19 9.37 17.45 -19.18
N VAL A 20 8.07 17.74 -19.30
CA VAL A 20 7.32 18.66 -18.42
C VAL A 20 5.90 18.16 -18.25
N GLY A 21 5.29 18.45 -17.10
CA GLY A 21 3.88 18.25 -16.85
C GLY A 21 3.53 16.88 -16.29
N ILE A 22 2.37 16.37 -16.68
CA ILE A 22 1.77 15.17 -16.11
C ILE A 22 2.46 13.92 -16.63
N VAL A 23 2.86 13.03 -15.73
CA VAL A 23 3.58 11.78 -16.07
C VAL A 23 2.64 10.70 -16.61
N PHE A 24 1.49 10.53 -15.97
CA PHE A 24 0.52 9.50 -16.35
C PHE A 24 -0.69 10.12 -17.03
N VAL A 25 -0.83 9.83 -18.30
CA VAL A 25 -1.91 10.38 -19.15
C VAL A 25 -2.69 9.27 -19.85
N THR A 26 -3.92 9.56 -20.23
CA THR A 26 -4.74 8.70 -21.09
C THR A 26 -4.26 8.78 -22.55
N LYS A 27 -4.79 7.93 -23.43
CA LYS A 27 -4.51 7.99 -24.86
C LYS A 27 -4.82 9.35 -25.49
N SER A 28 -5.79 10.09 -24.93
CA SER A 28 -6.15 11.44 -25.38
C SER A 28 -5.30 12.55 -24.75
N GLY A 29 -4.28 12.22 -23.96
CA GLY A 29 -3.38 13.18 -23.32
C GLY A 29 -3.93 13.83 -22.04
N ARG A 30 -5.06 13.39 -21.53
CA ARG A 30 -5.63 13.86 -20.25
C ARG A 30 -4.97 13.15 -19.06
N PRO A 31 -4.89 13.84 -17.89
CA PRO A 31 -4.43 13.16 -16.68
C PRO A 31 -5.23 11.89 -16.40
N ILE A 32 -4.55 10.84 -16.00
CA ILE A 32 -5.22 9.61 -15.56
C ILE A 32 -6.00 9.88 -14.27
N ASP A 33 -7.22 9.41 -14.17
CA ASP A 33 -8.08 9.56 -13.00
C ASP A 33 -8.34 8.21 -12.29
N ARG A 34 -9.11 8.25 -11.22
CA ARG A 34 -9.45 7.05 -10.44
C ARG A 34 -10.20 6.02 -11.27
N SER A 35 -11.09 6.45 -12.16
CA SER A 35 -11.88 5.56 -13.01
C SER A 35 -10.99 4.82 -14.01
N ASN A 36 -10.01 5.52 -14.59
CA ASN A 36 -9.03 4.92 -15.50
C ASN A 36 -8.20 3.85 -14.75
N ILE A 37 -7.68 4.17 -13.57
CA ILE A 37 -6.89 3.23 -12.75
C ILE A 37 -7.74 2.00 -12.40
N TRP A 38 -8.97 2.22 -11.98
CA TRP A 38 -9.91 1.13 -11.66
C TRP A 38 -10.14 0.21 -12.85
N ALA A 39 -10.46 0.78 -14.01
CA ALA A 39 -10.71 0.02 -15.24
C ALA A 39 -9.48 -0.79 -15.68
N ASP A 40 -8.30 -0.17 -15.65
CA ASP A 40 -7.04 -0.83 -16.01
C ASP A 40 -6.69 -1.98 -15.04
N MET A 41 -6.91 -1.79 -13.74
CA MET A 41 -6.71 -2.85 -12.77
C MET A 41 -7.65 -4.04 -13.00
N LYS A 42 -8.92 -3.78 -13.32
CA LYS A 42 -9.89 -4.84 -13.63
C LYS A 42 -9.49 -5.61 -14.88
N LYS A 43 -9.00 -4.94 -15.90
CA LYS A 43 -8.48 -5.57 -17.12
C LYS A 43 -7.26 -6.44 -16.84
N LEU A 44 -6.32 -5.96 -16.03
CA LEU A 44 -5.16 -6.75 -15.61
C LEU A 44 -5.57 -8.01 -14.84
N CYS A 45 -6.63 -7.95 -14.05
CA CYS A 45 -7.17 -9.13 -13.35
C CYS A 45 -7.67 -10.20 -14.32
N GLU A 46 -8.31 -9.81 -15.42
CA GLU A 46 -8.74 -10.73 -16.48
C GLU A 46 -7.54 -11.43 -17.10
N ASP A 47 -6.53 -10.66 -17.50
CA ASP A 47 -5.32 -11.18 -18.14
C ASP A 47 -4.53 -12.10 -17.20
N ALA A 48 -4.51 -11.81 -15.91
CA ALA A 48 -3.80 -12.58 -14.88
C ALA A 48 -4.63 -13.74 -14.30
N ASN A 49 -5.89 -13.89 -14.70
CA ASN A 49 -6.83 -14.88 -14.16
C ASN A 49 -7.01 -14.78 -12.64
N VAL A 50 -7.12 -13.56 -12.14
CA VAL A 50 -7.33 -13.23 -10.72
C VAL A 50 -8.73 -12.68 -10.50
N SER A 51 -9.33 -12.93 -9.34
CA SER A 51 -10.67 -12.43 -9.00
C SER A 51 -10.71 -10.90 -9.00
N LYS A 52 -11.58 -10.31 -9.83
CA LYS A 52 -11.78 -8.86 -9.93
C LYS A 52 -12.30 -8.23 -8.65
N ASN A 53 -13.01 -8.98 -7.82
CA ASN A 53 -13.68 -8.45 -6.61
C ASN A 53 -12.70 -8.03 -5.51
N LYS A 54 -11.47 -8.56 -5.54
CA LYS A 54 -10.47 -8.31 -4.48
C LYS A 54 -9.33 -7.39 -4.91
N VAL A 55 -9.25 -7.05 -6.19
CA VAL A 55 -8.15 -6.23 -6.71
C VAL A 55 -8.65 -4.82 -7.01
N PHE A 56 -8.39 -3.91 -6.09
CA PHE A 56 -8.69 -2.48 -6.22
C PHE A 56 -7.72 -1.68 -5.35
N PRO A 57 -7.51 -0.38 -5.65
CA PRO A 57 -6.47 0.42 -4.99
C PRO A 57 -6.53 0.41 -3.47
N HIS A 58 -7.72 0.50 -2.89
CA HIS A 58 -7.90 0.48 -1.44
C HIS A 58 -7.45 -0.85 -0.83
N ASN A 59 -7.70 -1.96 -1.50
CA ASN A 59 -7.27 -3.28 -1.04
C ASN A 59 -5.74 -3.46 -1.11
N LEU A 60 -5.09 -2.88 -2.10
CA LEU A 60 -3.62 -2.82 -2.16
C LEU A 60 -3.05 -1.99 -1.01
N ARG A 61 -3.72 -0.91 -0.64
CA ARG A 61 -3.37 -0.11 0.55
C ARG A 61 -3.48 -0.93 1.83
N HIS A 62 -4.54 -1.74 1.98
CA HIS A 62 -4.69 -2.67 3.10
C HIS A 62 -3.56 -3.69 3.16
N LEU A 63 -3.21 -4.28 2.02
CA LEU A 63 -2.11 -5.23 1.93
C LEU A 63 -0.78 -4.60 2.36
N PHE A 64 -0.49 -3.41 1.87
CA PHE A 64 0.70 -2.66 2.27
C PHE A 64 0.74 -2.43 3.78
N ALA A 65 -0.36 -1.93 4.34
CA ALA A 65 -0.45 -1.61 5.76
C ALA A 65 -0.23 -2.85 6.65
N ARG A 66 -0.86 -3.97 6.32
CA ARG A 66 -0.69 -5.24 7.03
C ARG A 66 0.74 -5.77 6.93
N THR A 67 1.31 -5.73 5.74
CA THR A 67 2.69 -6.19 5.52
C THR A 67 3.69 -5.33 6.28
N TYR A 68 3.55 -4.02 6.20
CA TYR A 68 4.40 -3.09 6.93
C TYR A 68 4.33 -3.33 8.44
N TYR A 69 3.12 -3.39 9.00
CA TYR A 69 2.93 -3.62 10.43
C TYR A 69 3.45 -4.98 10.89
N SER A 70 3.33 -6.03 10.07
CA SER A 70 3.87 -7.35 10.41
C SER A 70 5.40 -7.34 10.55
N LEU A 71 6.07 -6.48 9.80
CA LEU A 71 7.54 -6.35 9.83
C LEU A 71 8.03 -5.39 10.91
N GLU A 72 7.44 -4.22 11.02
CA GLU A 72 7.98 -3.11 11.83
C GLU A 72 7.23 -2.88 13.15
N LYS A 73 5.98 -3.35 13.29
CA LYS A 73 5.15 -3.18 14.49
C LYS A 73 5.04 -1.73 15.00
N ASP A 74 5.18 -0.76 14.12
CA ASP A 74 5.14 0.68 14.44
C ASP A 74 3.92 1.33 13.78
N ILE A 75 2.82 1.42 14.56
CA ILE A 75 1.55 1.97 14.09
C ILE A 75 1.63 3.48 13.83
N VAL A 76 2.41 4.21 14.60
CA VAL A 76 2.56 5.67 14.43
C VAL A 76 3.25 5.97 13.11
N ARG A 77 4.34 5.28 12.82
CA ARG A 77 5.06 5.43 11.54
C ARG A 77 4.21 4.98 10.36
N LEU A 78 3.45 3.90 10.52
CA LEU A 78 2.51 3.44 9.48
C LEU A 78 1.44 4.50 9.20
N ALA A 79 0.86 5.11 10.23
CA ALA A 79 -0.10 6.21 10.07
C ALA A 79 0.49 7.39 9.30
N ASP A 80 1.73 7.78 9.60
CA ASP A 80 2.45 8.84 8.89
C ASP A 80 2.64 8.50 7.40
N ILE A 81 3.06 7.28 7.09
CA ILE A 81 3.26 6.82 5.71
C ILE A 81 1.95 6.84 4.93
N LEU A 82 0.84 6.42 5.55
CA LEU A 82 -0.48 6.40 4.93
C LEU A 82 -1.14 7.78 4.85
N GLY A 83 -0.57 8.78 5.53
CA GLY A 83 -1.12 10.13 5.58
C GLY A 83 -2.37 10.26 6.47
N HIS A 84 -2.53 9.37 7.47
CA HIS A 84 -3.62 9.45 8.43
C HIS A 84 -3.33 10.52 9.47
N SER A 85 -4.31 11.39 9.74
CA SER A 85 -4.22 12.40 10.81
C SER A 85 -4.36 11.79 12.22
N SER A 86 -4.87 10.56 12.32
CA SER A 86 -5.09 9.85 13.57
C SER A 86 -4.60 8.40 13.47
N VAL A 87 -3.94 7.92 14.52
CA VAL A 87 -3.53 6.52 14.67
C VAL A 87 -4.74 5.56 14.73
N GLU A 88 -5.87 6.03 15.22
CA GLU A 88 -7.13 5.25 15.28
C GLU A 88 -7.54 4.73 13.91
N THR A 89 -7.42 5.53 12.86
CA THR A 89 -7.72 5.12 11.48
C THR A 89 -6.80 4.01 11.02
N THR A 90 -5.55 4.00 11.44
CA THR A 90 -4.56 2.98 11.09
C THR A 90 -4.77 1.68 11.87
N ARG A 91 -5.33 1.76 13.06
CA ARG A 91 -5.51 0.62 13.98
C ARG A 91 -6.32 -0.52 13.38
N ILE A 92 -7.22 -0.24 12.45
CA ILE A 92 -8.03 -1.27 11.76
C ILE A 92 -7.15 -2.28 11.00
N TYR A 93 -5.94 -1.90 10.59
CA TYR A 93 -5.00 -2.78 9.90
C TYR A 93 -4.14 -3.62 10.85
N THR A 94 -4.19 -3.33 12.13
CA THR A 94 -3.27 -3.87 13.14
C THR A 94 -3.97 -4.61 14.26
N MET A 95 -5.24 -4.94 14.11
CA MET A 95 -6.01 -5.68 15.10
C MET A 95 -5.41 -7.06 15.31
N GLU A 96 -4.82 -7.26 16.48
CA GLU A 96 -4.23 -8.52 16.90
C GLU A 96 -5.15 -9.23 17.91
N THR A 97 -5.04 -10.55 17.97
CA THR A 97 -5.80 -11.35 18.94
C THR A 97 -5.22 -11.22 20.34
N GLY A 98 -6.04 -11.46 21.36
CA GLY A 98 -5.58 -11.48 22.75
C GLY A 98 -4.47 -12.51 23.01
N GLU A 99 -4.45 -13.61 22.26
CA GLU A 99 -3.38 -14.61 22.33
C GLU A 99 -2.02 -14.05 21.94
N ILE A 100 -1.96 -13.25 20.88
CA ILE A 100 -0.72 -12.59 20.44
C ILE A 100 -0.24 -11.61 21.51
N HIS A 101 -1.16 -10.84 22.12
CA HIS A 101 -0.82 -9.94 23.21
C HIS A 101 -0.26 -10.68 24.42
N LEU A 102 -0.86 -11.81 24.78
CA LEU A 102 -0.39 -12.65 25.87
C LEU A 102 1.02 -13.18 25.61
N MET A 103 1.27 -13.70 24.41
CA MET A 103 2.60 -14.18 24.02
C MET A 103 3.67 -13.09 24.11
N GLN A 104 3.32 -11.86 23.70
CA GLN A 104 4.22 -10.72 23.79
C GLN A 104 4.54 -10.36 25.24
N ILE A 105 3.52 -10.38 26.13
CA ILE A 105 3.69 -10.11 27.55
C ILE A 105 4.57 -11.18 28.20
N GLU A 106 4.37 -12.44 27.88
CA GLU A 106 5.20 -13.53 28.38
C GLU A 106 6.67 -13.41 27.97
N LYS A 107 6.93 -12.97 26.74
CA LYS A 107 8.30 -12.72 26.26
C LYS A 107 9.03 -11.63 27.03
N MET A 108 8.33 -10.75 27.70
CA MET A 108 8.96 -9.70 28.51
C MET A 108 9.65 -10.24 29.76
N HIS A 109 9.31 -11.44 30.22
CA HIS A 109 9.90 -12.11 31.39
C HIS A 109 9.92 -11.24 32.67
N LEU A 110 8.89 -10.42 32.85
CA LEU A 110 8.79 -9.51 34.00
C LEU A 110 8.34 -10.21 35.27
N LEU A 111 7.62 -11.32 35.12
CA LEU A 111 7.20 -12.15 36.25
C LEU A 111 8.18 -13.29 36.43
N ARG A 112 8.92 -13.25 37.53
CA ARG A 112 9.76 -14.33 37.94
C ARG A 112 9.03 -15.17 39.03
N CYS A 113 8.51 -16.25 38.61
CA CYS A 113 7.91 -17.23 39.54
C CYS A 113 8.79 -18.44 39.65
#